data_a6e3d5015bc2ee1f3994eebba3c32373
#
_entry.id   a6e3d5015bc2ee1f3994eebba3c32373
#
_cell.length_a   1.000
_cell.length_b   1.000
_cell.length_c   1.000
_cell.angle_alpha   90.00
_cell.angle_beta   90.00
_cell.angle_gamma   90.00
#
_symmetry.space_group_name_H-M   'P 1'
#
loop_
_entity.id
_entity.type
_entity.pdbx_description
1 polymer ?
#
loop_
_entity_poly.entity_id
_entity_poly.type
_entity_poly.pdbx_seq_one_letter_code
_entity_poly.pdbx_strand_id
1 'polypeptide(L)'
;MTGILGGTFDPPHKGHVALARAALEQLPIDRLIVLVAADPGHREVVAGAEERLALARAAFAGLPVEVVLDDNAFTVDAVRGGRFGEALFVVGADEGASFPSWKEPDEVLRWVKLAVGTRSGYPPPDLDRYGDRVVTFELDSPEISSSEVRERAARGEPLAGLVPPGVAAAIRETGIYRGYTVPEPEDRKSH
;
A
#
# COMPACT_ATOMS: atom_id res chain seq x y z
N MET A 1 1.58 -12.02 -16.47
CA MET A 1 1.49 -10.56 -16.17
C MET A 1 1.98 -10.31 -14.76
N THR A 2 2.63 -9.18 -14.48
CA THR A 2 3.13 -8.85 -13.14
C THR A 2 2.12 -8.00 -12.37
N GLY A 3 1.78 -8.35 -11.13
CA GLY A 3 1.10 -7.45 -10.19
C GLY A 3 2.14 -6.62 -9.42
N ILE A 4 1.82 -5.36 -9.14
CA ILE A 4 2.66 -4.44 -8.35
C ILE A 4 1.79 -3.84 -7.26
N LEU A 5 2.15 -4.00 -6.00
CA LEU A 5 1.51 -3.37 -4.86
C LEU A 5 2.50 -2.39 -4.22
N GLY A 6 2.36 -1.11 -4.52
CA GLY A 6 3.19 -0.05 -3.96
C GLY A 6 2.65 0.48 -2.64
N GLY A 7 3.54 0.86 -1.74
CA GLY A 7 3.11 1.48 -0.49
C GLY A 7 4.26 1.93 0.41
N THR A 8 3.91 2.77 1.37
CA THR A 8 4.83 3.21 2.42
C THR A 8 5.03 2.13 3.50
N PHE A 9 3.95 1.41 3.84
CA PHE A 9 3.91 0.32 4.83
C PHE A 9 4.49 0.71 6.20
N ASP A 10 3.97 1.79 6.77
CA ASP A 10 4.44 2.38 8.04
C ASP A 10 3.38 2.35 9.17
N PRO A 11 3.02 1.16 9.73
CA PRO A 11 3.36 -0.18 9.26
C PRO A 11 2.36 -0.76 8.25
N PRO A 12 2.68 -1.90 7.64
CA PRO A 12 1.69 -2.70 6.92
C PRO A 12 0.65 -3.27 7.89
N HIS A 13 -0.57 -3.43 7.43
CA HIS A 13 -1.70 -3.93 8.22
C HIS A 13 -2.51 -4.97 7.44
N LYS A 14 -3.51 -5.58 8.09
CA LYS A 14 -4.33 -6.64 7.49
C LYS A 14 -5.06 -6.19 6.21
N GLY A 15 -5.39 -4.90 6.08
CA GLY A 15 -5.97 -4.35 4.86
C GLY A 15 -5.03 -4.49 3.65
N HIS A 16 -3.73 -4.23 3.83
CA HIS A 16 -2.74 -4.43 2.77
C HIS A 16 -2.60 -5.92 2.39
N VAL A 17 -2.65 -6.81 3.38
CA VAL A 17 -2.57 -8.27 3.13
C VAL A 17 -3.82 -8.77 2.42
N ALA A 18 -5.01 -8.27 2.78
CA ALA A 18 -6.26 -8.60 2.11
C ALA A 18 -6.23 -8.16 0.63
N LEU A 19 -5.72 -6.94 0.37
CA LEU A 19 -5.57 -6.41 -0.99
C LEU A 19 -4.63 -7.28 -1.84
N ALA A 20 -3.46 -7.67 -1.29
CA ALA A 20 -2.52 -8.55 -1.97
C ALA A 20 -3.13 -9.93 -2.28
N ARG A 21 -3.85 -10.51 -1.32
CA ARG A 21 -4.52 -11.80 -1.47
C ARG A 21 -5.60 -11.75 -2.55
N ALA A 22 -6.49 -10.76 -2.48
CA ALA A 22 -7.55 -10.58 -3.47
C ALA A 22 -7.00 -10.38 -4.89
N ALA A 23 -5.91 -9.63 -5.03
CA ALA A 23 -5.23 -9.45 -6.30
C ALA A 23 -4.67 -10.77 -6.85
N LEU A 24 -4.01 -11.58 -6.02
CA LEU A 24 -3.48 -12.89 -6.40
C LEU A 24 -4.58 -13.89 -6.80
N GLU A 25 -5.75 -13.79 -6.19
CA GLU A 25 -6.88 -14.71 -6.43
C GLU A 25 -7.71 -14.34 -7.67
N GLN A 26 -7.83 -13.04 -8.00
CA GLN A 26 -8.81 -12.57 -8.98
C GLN A 26 -8.19 -11.97 -10.24
N LEU A 27 -6.94 -11.47 -10.18
CA LEU A 27 -6.30 -10.83 -11.33
C LEU A 27 -5.46 -11.84 -12.14
N PRO A 28 -5.31 -11.64 -13.45
CA PRO A 28 -4.50 -12.52 -14.32
C PRO A 28 -3.00 -12.25 -14.17
N ILE A 29 -2.49 -12.31 -12.93
CA ILE A 29 -1.10 -12.09 -12.60
C ILE A 29 -0.40 -13.41 -12.22
N ASP A 30 0.83 -13.59 -12.70
CA ASP A 30 1.64 -14.78 -12.42
C ASP A 30 2.51 -14.59 -11.17
N ARG A 31 2.73 -13.34 -10.78
CA ARG A 31 3.51 -12.93 -9.60
C ARG A 31 3.04 -11.57 -9.09
N LEU A 32 3.21 -11.34 -7.81
CA LEU A 32 2.96 -10.04 -7.17
C LEU A 32 4.24 -9.53 -6.51
N ILE A 33 4.62 -8.31 -6.86
CA ILE A 33 5.75 -7.60 -6.25
C ILE A 33 5.20 -6.53 -5.33
N VAL A 34 5.62 -6.54 -4.07
CA VAL A 34 5.34 -5.51 -3.09
C VAL A 34 6.49 -4.53 -3.07
N LEU A 35 6.25 -3.30 -3.53
CA LEU A 35 7.23 -2.22 -3.56
C LEU A 35 7.12 -1.36 -2.31
N VAL A 36 8.11 -1.42 -1.44
CA VAL A 36 8.21 -0.56 -0.24
C VAL A 36 8.95 0.71 -0.64
N ALA A 37 8.29 1.86 -0.61
CA ALA A 37 8.94 3.12 -0.96
C ALA A 37 10.06 3.45 0.04
N ALA A 38 11.30 3.59 -0.43
CA ALA A 38 12.44 3.95 0.41
C ALA A 38 12.28 5.39 0.94
N ASP A 39 11.99 6.31 0.03
CA ASP A 39 11.66 7.70 0.35
C ASP A 39 10.30 8.06 -0.27
N PRO A 40 9.21 8.05 0.51
CA PRO A 40 7.87 8.36 -0.02
C PRO A 40 7.63 9.87 -0.23
N GLY A 41 8.64 10.69 -0.35
CA GLY A 41 8.74 12.11 -0.74
C GLY A 41 7.60 13.08 -0.37
N HIS A 42 6.39 12.59 -0.38
CA HIS A 42 5.15 13.36 -0.11
C HIS A 42 4.43 12.90 1.17
N ARG A 43 4.97 11.92 1.90
CA ARG A 43 4.39 11.40 3.15
C ARG A 43 5.44 11.38 4.25
N GLU A 44 5.08 11.89 5.39
CA GLU A 44 5.88 11.69 6.60
C GLU A 44 5.85 10.23 7.02
N VAL A 45 7.01 9.70 7.37
CA VAL A 45 7.19 8.34 7.88
C VAL A 45 7.82 8.35 9.27
N VAL A 46 7.45 7.37 10.07
CA VAL A 46 7.98 7.20 11.43
C VAL A 46 9.09 6.15 11.43
N ALA A 47 8.85 5.02 10.77
CA ALA A 47 9.85 3.96 10.63
C ALA A 47 10.78 4.21 9.44
N GLY A 48 12.05 3.90 9.60
CA GLY A 48 13.03 3.96 8.51
C GLY A 48 12.73 2.97 7.37
N ALA A 49 13.35 3.17 6.22
CA ALA A 49 13.08 2.34 5.03
C ALA A 49 13.33 0.85 5.26
N GLU A 50 14.45 0.49 5.88
CA GLU A 50 14.79 -0.91 6.19
C GLU A 50 13.84 -1.52 7.23
N GLU A 51 13.40 -0.74 8.21
CA GLU A 51 12.42 -1.18 9.20
C GLU A 51 11.07 -1.44 8.53
N ARG A 52 10.61 -0.56 7.64
CA ARG A 52 9.38 -0.75 6.87
C ARG A 52 9.46 -1.94 5.92
N LEU A 53 10.62 -2.18 5.30
CA LEU A 53 10.88 -3.36 4.50
C LEU A 53 10.79 -4.64 5.35
N ALA A 54 11.38 -4.66 6.53
CA ALA A 54 11.29 -5.81 7.45
C ALA A 54 9.85 -6.07 7.90
N LEU A 55 9.11 -5.01 8.25
CA LEU A 55 7.69 -5.11 8.60
C LEU A 55 6.84 -5.62 7.42
N ALA A 56 7.10 -5.15 6.20
CA ALA A 56 6.41 -5.63 5.01
C ALA A 56 6.70 -7.12 4.75
N ARG A 57 7.95 -7.56 4.85
CA ARG A 57 8.30 -8.98 4.75
C ARG A 57 7.58 -9.84 5.79
N ALA A 58 7.48 -9.35 7.02
CA ALA A 58 6.72 -10.04 8.07
C ALA A 58 5.21 -10.07 7.78
N ALA A 59 4.65 -9.00 7.20
CA ALA A 59 3.23 -8.91 6.87
C ALA A 59 2.82 -9.88 5.76
N PHE A 60 3.64 -10.02 4.75
CA PHE A 60 3.34 -10.80 3.55
C PHE A 60 3.95 -12.20 3.54
N ALA A 61 4.59 -12.64 4.63
CA ALA A 61 5.32 -13.93 4.73
C ALA A 61 4.48 -15.18 4.37
N GLY A 62 3.15 -15.10 4.47
CA GLY A 62 2.24 -16.20 4.12
C GLY A 62 1.73 -16.17 2.67
N LEU A 63 2.21 -15.25 1.83
CA LEU A 63 1.78 -15.09 0.45
C LEU A 63 2.95 -15.32 -0.53
N PRO A 64 2.68 -15.81 -1.75
CA PRO A 64 3.69 -15.99 -2.79
C PRO A 64 4.03 -14.65 -3.46
N VAL A 65 4.64 -13.73 -2.71
CA VAL A 65 5.00 -12.39 -3.17
C VAL A 65 6.48 -12.12 -2.99
N GLU A 66 7.02 -11.25 -3.83
CA GLU A 66 8.34 -10.67 -3.66
C GLU A 66 8.21 -9.31 -2.97
N VAL A 67 8.96 -9.05 -1.90
CA VAL A 67 8.94 -7.78 -1.16
C VAL A 67 10.29 -7.11 -1.30
N VAL A 68 10.30 -5.96 -1.97
CA VAL A 68 11.54 -5.22 -2.30
C VAL A 68 11.44 -3.74 -1.94
N LEU A 69 12.57 -3.13 -1.65
CA LEU A 69 12.69 -1.69 -1.49
C LEU A 69 12.68 -1.02 -2.88
N ASP A 70 11.97 0.09 -3.00
CA ASP A 70 11.94 0.90 -4.23
C ASP A 70 12.48 2.30 -3.92
N ASP A 71 13.57 2.67 -4.58
CA ASP A 71 14.25 3.95 -4.38
C ASP A 71 13.53 5.13 -5.06
N ASN A 72 12.44 4.86 -5.80
CA ASN A 72 11.69 5.91 -6.47
C ASN A 72 10.66 6.52 -5.52
N ALA A 73 10.62 7.86 -5.48
CA ALA A 73 9.68 8.60 -4.63
C ALA A 73 8.24 8.56 -5.15
N PHE A 74 8.04 8.35 -6.45
CA PHE A 74 6.73 8.36 -7.10
C PHE A 74 6.52 7.14 -7.99
N THR A 75 5.28 6.68 -8.07
CA THR A 75 4.89 5.52 -8.89
C THR A 75 5.30 5.67 -10.36
N VAL A 76 5.16 6.86 -10.93
CA VAL A 76 5.55 7.11 -12.33
C VAL A 76 7.04 6.82 -12.56
N ASP A 77 7.89 7.21 -11.62
CA ASP A 77 9.34 6.98 -11.73
C ASP A 77 9.67 5.49 -11.55
N ALA A 78 8.90 4.79 -10.70
CA ALA A 78 9.05 3.35 -10.48
C ALA A 78 8.67 2.51 -11.71
N VAL A 79 7.65 2.91 -12.48
CA VAL A 79 7.14 2.11 -13.60
C VAL A 79 7.70 2.56 -14.97
N ARG A 80 8.25 3.76 -15.05
CA ARG A 80 8.80 4.33 -16.28
C ARG A 80 9.88 3.41 -16.87
N GLY A 81 9.88 3.29 -18.19
CA GLY A 81 10.81 2.39 -18.90
C GLY A 81 10.36 0.94 -18.97
N GLY A 82 9.20 0.59 -18.38
CA GLY A 82 8.59 -0.73 -18.53
C GLY A 82 9.36 -1.88 -17.88
N ARG A 83 10.10 -1.61 -16.79
CA ARG A 83 10.92 -2.63 -16.08
C ARG A 83 10.12 -3.85 -15.59
N PHE A 84 8.81 -3.72 -15.47
CA PHE A 84 7.92 -4.81 -15.01
C PHE A 84 7.24 -5.55 -16.17
N GLY A 85 7.47 -5.12 -17.43
CA GLY A 85 6.76 -5.64 -18.58
C GLY A 85 5.26 -5.30 -18.52
N GLU A 86 4.42 -6.22 -18.99
CA GLU A 86 2.98 -6.09 -18.86
C GLU A 86 2.58 -6.25 -17.40
N ALA A 87 2.03 -5.18 -16.79
CA ALA A 87 1.79 -5.15 -15.36
C ALA A 87 0.48 -4.47 -14.96
N LEU A 88 -0.03 -4.89 -13.78
CA LEU A 88 -1.16 -4.29 -13.08
C LEU A 88 -0.65 -3.62 -11.80
N PHE A 89 -0.87 -2.31 -11.65
CA PHE A 89 -0.60 -1.61 -10.41
C PHE A 89 -1.84 -1.68 -9.51
N VAL A 90 -1.71 -2.38 -8.40
CA VAL A 90 -2.80 -2.76 -7.50
C VAL A 90 -2.97 -1.73 -6.40
N VAL A 91 -4.18 -1.20 -6.25
CA VAL A 91 -4.53 -0.20 -5.22
C VAL A 91 -5.89 -0.52 -4.60
N GLY A 92 -6.13 -0.02 -3.38
CA GLY A 92 -7.47 0.02 -2.80
C GLY A 92 -8.32 1.17 -3.39
N ALA A 93 -9.61 1.21 -3.05
CA ALA A 93 -10.55 2.19 -3.57
C ALA A 93 -10.14 3.64 -3.26
N ASP A 94 -9.64 3.92 -2.05
CA ASP A 94 -9.23 5.26 -1.64
C ASP A 94 -8.03 5.78 -2.46
N GLU A 95 -7.02 4.93 -2.66
CA GLU A 95 -5.88 5.27 -3.51
C GLU A 95 -6.30 5.37 -4.99
N GLY A 96 -7.22 4.51 -5.45
CA GLY A 96 -7.83 4.61 -6.77
C GLY A 96 -8.56 5.93 -6.96
N ALA A 97 -9.34 6.39 -5.98
CA ALA A 97 -10.04 7.67 -6.01
C ALA A 97 -9.06 8.86 -6.08
N SER A 98 -7.89 8.74 -5.45
CA SER A 98 -6.84 9.77 -5.48
C SER A 98 -5.97 9.73 -6.74
N PHE A 99 -6.04 8.66 -7.54
CA PHE A 99 -5.17 8.44 -8.70
C PHE A 99 -5.11 9.62 -9.69
N PRO A 100 -6.21 10.34 -10.00
CA PRO A 100 -6.15 11.52 -10.89
C PRO A 100 -5.24 12.64 -10.37
N SER A 101 -4.93 12.68 -9.07
CA SER A 101 -4.04 13.66 -8.44
C SER A 101 -2.58 13.18 -8.30
N TRP A 102 -2.27 11.96 -8.71
CA TRP A 102 -0.89 11.47 -8.68
C TRP A 102 0.01 12.23 -9.64
N LYS A 103 1.32 12.15 -9.40
CA LYS A 103 2.31 12.69 -10.34
C LYS A 103 2.20 11.97 -11.69
N GLU A 104 1.87 12.70 -12.74
CA GLU A 104 1.79 12.20 -14.12
C GLU A 104 0.94 10.92 -14.27
N PRO A 105 -0.36 10.91 -13.89
CA PRO A 105 -1.17 9.69 -13.88
C PRO A 105 -1.33 9.06 -15.26
N ASP A 106 -1.45 9.89 -16.31
CA ASP A 106 -1.52 9.38 -17.69
C ASP A 106 -0.21 8.71 -18.11
N GLU A 107 0.94 9.19 -17.64
CA GLU A 107 2.23 8.54 -17.88
C GLU A 107 2.35 7.20 -17.14
N VAL A 108 1.85 7.10 -15.90
CA VAL A 108 1.76 5.81 -15.18
C VAL A 108 1.02 4.79 -16.03
N LEU A 109 -0.14 5.18 -16.59
CA LEU A 109 -0.98 4.29 -17.40
C LEU A 109 -0.39 3.94 -18.77
N ARG A 110 0.65 4.60 -19.22
CA ARG A 110 1.42 4.15 -20.41
C ARG A 110 2.19 2.86 -20.16
N TRP A 111 2.63 2.66 -18.92
CA TRP A 111 3.49 1.56 -18.52
C TRP A 111 2.77 0.41 -17.83
N VAL A 112 1.69 0.71 -17.10
CA VAL A 112 0.91 -0.28 -16.36
C VAL A 112 -0.59 0.00 -16.52
N LYS A 113 -1.43 -1.01 -16.24
CA LYS A 113 -2.85 -0.76 -15.98
C LYS A 113 -3.06 -0.62 -14.47
N LEU A 114 -4.05 0.16 -14.07
CA LEU A 114 -4.45 0.29 -12.67
C LEU A 114 -5.48 -0.80 -12.34
N ALA A 115 -5.25 -1.56 -11.27
CA ALA A 115 -6.20 -2.52 -10.72
C ALA A 115 -6.71 -2.03 -9.38
N VAL A 116 -8.00 -1.73 -9.28
CA VAL A 116 -8.63 -1.12 -8.11
C VAL A 116 -9.49 -2.14 -7.38
N GLY A 117 -9.10 -2.46 -6.14
CA GLY A 117 -9.92 -3.28 -5.24
C GLY A 117 -11.08 -2.46 -4.68
N THR A 118 -12.30 -2.90 -4.91
CA THR A 118 -13.53 -2.23 -4.48
C THR A 118 -14.37 -3.13 -3.60
N ARG A 119 -15.06 -2.54 -2.62
CA ARG A 119 -15.98 -3.30 -1.76
C ARG A 119 -17.29 -3.57 -2.48
N SER A 120 -17.82 -4.78 -2.32
CA SER A 120 -19.16 -5.12 -2.80
C SER A 120 -20.20 -4.17 -2.17
N GLY A 121 -21.08 -3.59 -3.00
CA GLY A 121 -22.11 -2.66 -2.57
C GLY A 121 -21.67 -1.19 -2.41
N TYR A 122 -20.41 -0.88 -2.64
CA TYR A 122 -19.92 0.51 -2.71
C TYR A 122 -19.62 0.89 -4.15
N PRO A 123 -19.94 2.12 -4.58
CA PRO A 123 -19.60 2.55 -5.93
C PRO A 123 -18.08 2.58 -6.10
N PRO A 124 -17.56 2.09 -7.24
CA PRO A 124 -16.14 2.24 -7.54
C PRO A 124 -15.79 3.73 -7.69
N PRO A 125 -14.52 4.12 -7.50
CA PRO A 125 -14.10 5.48 -7.79
C PRO A 125 -14.35 5.83 -9.27
N ASP A 126 -14.69 7.09 -9.53
CA ASP A 126 -14.90 7.59 -10.89
C ASP A 126 -13.55 7.70 -11.64
N LEU A 127 -13.26 6.68 -12.42
CA LEU A 127 -12.06 6.57 -13.25
C LEU A 127 -12.39 6.34 -14.72
N ASP A 128 -13.62 6.62 -15.14
CA ASP A 128 -14.16 6.33 -16.49
C ASP A 128 -13.31 6.99 -17.60
N ARG A 129 -12.70 8.14 -17.31
CA ARG A 129 -11.79 8.82 -18.26
C ARG A 129 -10.60 7.98 -18.70
N TYR A 130 -10.24 6.96 -17.95
CA TYR A 130 -9.07 6.10 -18.23
C TYR A 130 -9.44 4.81 -18.98
N GLY A 131 -10.74 4.55 -19.18
CA GLY A 131 -11.25 3.44 -19.99
C GLY A 131 -10.67 2.08 -19.61
N ASP A 132 -10.19 1.35 -20.60
CA ASP A 132 -9.63 -0.01 -20.46
C ASP A 132 -8.27 -0.08 -19.73
N ARG A 133 -7.71 1.09 -19.35
CA ARG A 133 -6.49 1.17 -18.54
C ARG A 133 -6.75 0.96 -17.05
N VAL A 134 -8.01 0.91 -16.64
CA VAL A 134 -8.43 0.62 -15.27
C VAL A 134 -9.29 -0.63 -15.23
N VAL A 135 -8.97 -1.53 -14.33
CA VAL A 135 -9.77 -2.73 -14.04
C VAL A 135 -10.16 -2.73 -12.56
N THR A 136 -11.32 -3.27 -12.23
CA THR A 136 -11.77 -3.41 -10.84
C THR A 136 -11.85 -4.87 -10.44
N PHE A 137 -11.66 -5.15 -9.15
CA PHE A 137 -11.85 -6.48 -8.56
C PHE A 137 -12.44 -6.34 -7.16
N GLU A 138 -13.04 -7.41 -6.65
CA GLU A 138 -13.68 -7.38 -5.33
C GLU A 138 -12.65 -7.43 -4.20
N LEU A 139 -12.83 -6.56 -3.22
CA LEU A 139 -11.97 -6.48 -2.04
C LEU A 139 -12.81 -6.53 -0.76
N ASP A 140 -12.74 -7.62 -0.05
CA ASP A 140 -13.19 -7.70 1.34
C ASP A 140 -12.00 -7.41 2.26
N SER A 141 -11.95 -6.21 2.80
CA SER A 141 -10.85 -5.71 3.60
C SER A 141 -11.35 -5.02 4.86
N PRO A 142 -10.72 -5.27 6.03
CA PRO A 142 -11.01 -4.51 7.22
C PRO A 142 -10.64 -3.03 7.05
N GLU A 143 -11.41 -2.15 7.69
CA GLU A 143 -11.08 -0.73 7.76
C GLU A 143 -9.99 -0.50 8.81
N ILE A 144 -8.76 -0.45 8.36
CA ILE A 144 -7.58 -0.25 9.21
C ILE A 144 -6.69 0.78 8.53
N SER A 145 -6.17 1.73 9.29
CA SER A 145 -5.14 2.66 8.82
C SER A 145 -3.81 2.42 9.53
N SER A 146 -2.71 2.72 8.84
CA SER A 146 -1.38 2.70 9.46
C SER A 146 -1.27 3.69 10.63
N SER A 147 -1.97 4.82 10.56
CA SER A 147 -2.03 5.81 11.65
C SER A 147 -2.64 5.21 12.91
N GLU A 148 -3.77 4.51 12.80
CA GLU A 148 -4.39 3.81 13.93
C GLU A 148 -3.42 2.81 14.58
N VAL A 149 -2.70 2.05 13.74
CA VAL A 149 -1.72 1.07 14.25
C VAL A 149 -0.59 1.78 15.00
N ARG A 150 -0.04 2.88 14.47
CA ARG A 150 1.02 3.66 15.14
C ARG A 150 0.54 4.23 16.49
N GLU A 151 -0.66 4.78 16.51
CA GLU A 151 -1.27 5.35 17.73
C GLU A 151 -1.43 4.29 18.82
N ARG A 152 -1.95 3.11 18.47
CA ARG A 152 -2.09 1.99 19.44
C ARG A 152 -0.73 1.48 19.90
N ALA A 153 0.23 1.33 18.98
CA ALA A 153 1.57 0.89 19.32
C ALA A 153 2.26 1.88 20.29
N ALA A 154 2.11 3.18 20.06
CA ALA A 154 2.66 4.22 20.93
C ALA A 154 2.09 4.17 22.36
N ARG A 155 0.81 3.81 22.49
CA ARG A 155 0.14 3.63 23.79
C ARG A 155 0.38 2.26 24.43
N GLY A 156 1.11 1.36 23.76
CA GLY A 156 1.33 -0.01 24.23
C GLY A 156 0.07 -0.89 24.18
N GLU A 157 -0.92 -0.51 23.40
CA GLU A 157 -2.17 -1.25 23.22
C GLU A 157 -1.99 -2.50 22.32
N PRO A 158 -2.85 -3.53 22.47
CA PRO A 158 -2.80 -4.70 21.62
C PRO A 158 -3.03 -4.37 20.14
N LEU A 159 -2.20 -4.92 19.27
CA LEU A 159 -2.31 -4.79 17.81
C LEU A 159 -3.01 -5.98 17.16
N ALA A 160 -3.46 -6.95 17.96
CA ALA A 160 -4.21 -8.10 17.47
C ALA A 160 -5.47 -7.64 16.73
N GLY A 161 -5.72 -8.24 15.56
CA GLY A 161 -6.82 -7.84 14.68
C GLY A 161 -6.46 -6.76 13.66
N LEU A 162 -5.49 -5.89 13.93
CA LEU A 162 -5.07 -4.81 13.01
C LEU A 162 -3.94 -5.25 12.07
N VAL A 163 -2.94 -5.94 12.61
CA VAL A 163 -1.77 -6.36 11.84
C VAL A 163 -1.58 -7.88 11.91
N PRO A 164 -0.83 -8.48 10.97
CA PRO A 164 -0.40 -9.87 11.09
C PRO A 164 0.45 -10.09 12.35
N PRO A 165 0.44 -11.31 12.93
CA PRO A 165 1.18 -11.61 14.17
C PRO A 165 2.68 -11.29 14.09
N GLY A 166 3.33 -11.53 12.95
CA GLY A 166 4.75 -11.22 12.73
C GLY A 166 5.05 -9.72 12.79
N VAL A 167 4.14 -8.88 12.28
CA VAL A 167 4.25 -7.42 12.38
C VAL A 167 4.07 -6.95 13.82
N ALA A 168 3.07 -7.49 14.54
CA ALA A 168 2.85 -7.18 15.95
C ALA A 168 4.07 -7.55 16.82
N ALA A 169 4.67 -8.71 16.57
CA ALA A 169 5.89 -9.14 17.24
C ALA A 169 7.06 -8.20 16.97
N ALA A 170 7.32 -7.86 15.71
CA ALA A 170 8.40 -6.97 15.32
C ALA A 170 8.26 -5.56 15.94
N ILE A 171 7.04 -4.99 15.91
CA ILE A 171 6.77 -3.68 16.53
C ILE A 171 7.05 -3.73 18.04
N ARG A 172 6.63 -4.80 18.73
CA ARG A 172 6.85 -4.95 20.17
C ARG A 172 8.34 -5.10 20.51
N GLU A 173 9.08 -5.89 19.74
CA GLU A 173 10.50 -6.19 19.98
C GLU A 173 11.38 -4.97 19.70
N THR A 174 11.14 -4.26 18.61
CA THR A 174 11.92 -3.08 18.21
C THR A 174 11.50 -1.81 18.94
N GLY A 175 10.24 -1.71 19.35
CA GLY A 175 9.69 -0.48 19.94
C GLY A 175 9.59 0.68 18.95
N ILE A 176 9.54 0.39 17.67
CA ILE A 176 9.67 1.32 16.54
C ILE A 176 8.73 2.53 16.61
N TYR A 177 7.51 2.37 17.15
CA TYR A 177 6.52 3.43 17.27
C TYR A 177 6.38 3.97 18.71
N ARG A 178 7.27 3.59 19.63
CA ARG A 178 7.29 4.14 20.99
C ARG A 178 7.58 5.64 20.93
N GLY A 179 6.71 6.44 21.56
CA GLY A 179 6.87 7.90 21.54
C GLY A 179 6.33 8.59 20.30
N TYR A 180 5.69 7.85 19.38
CA TYR A 180 4.93 8.48 18.30
C TYR A 180 3.82 9.35 18.90
N THR A 181 3.78 10.62 18.52
CA THR A 181 2.73 11.56 18.89
C THR A 181 1.84 11.79 17.68
N VAL A 182 0.53 11.68 17.89
CA VAL A 182 -0.44 12.01 16.85
C VAL A 182 -0.29 13.49 16.49
N PRO A 183 -0.08 13.85 15.21
CA PRO A 183 -0.09 15.25 14.80
C PRO A 183 -1.43 15.89 15.16
N GLU A 184 -1.38 17.10 15.77
CA GLU A 184 -2.60 17.82 16.10
C GLU A 184 -3.42 18.16 14.86
N PRO A 185 -4.78 18.21 14.95
CA PRO A 185 -5.66 18.42 13.78
C PRO A 185 -5.42 19.72 13.02
N GLU A 186 -4.76 20.70 13.60
CA GLU A 186 -4.49 22.02 12.99
C GLU A 186 -3.43 21.99 11.89
N ASP A 187 -2.51 21.02 11.93
CA ASP A 187 -1.47 20.86 10.90
C ASP A 187 -1.97 20.22 9.59
N ARG A 188 -3.21 19.75 9.58
CA ARG A 188 -3.83 19.15 8.36
C ARG A 188 -4.41 20.18 7.38
N LYS A 189 -4.33 21.48 7.67
CA LYS A 189 -4.96 22.54 6.85
C LYS A 189 -4.01 23.34 5.96
N SER A 190 -2.75 22.94 5.87
CA SER A 190 -1.78 23.66 5.03
C SER A 190 -1.01 22.66 4.17
N HIS A 191 -1.63 22.21 3.09
CA HIS A 191 -0.89 21.89 1.82
C HIS A 191 -1.90 21.53 0.74
#